data_8d19b758343d85b5c932bacdd5dc17de
#
_entry.id   8d19b758343d85b5c932bacdd5dc17de
#
_cell.length_a   1.000
_cell.length_b   1.000
_cell.length_c   1.000
_cell.angle_alpha   90.00
_cell.angle_beta   90.00
_cell.angle_gamma   90.00
#
_symmetry.space_group_name_H-M   'P 1'
#
loop_
_entity.id
_entity.type
_entity.pdbx_description
1 polymer ?
#
loop_
_entity_poly.entity_id
_entity_poly.type
_entity_poly.pdbx_seq_one_letter_code
_entity_poly.pdbx_strand_id
1 'polypeptide(L)'
;MNVKLTELAGVLLITPPVTFEDFRGTNTENWNRIKYEDYGIHNDWVLDSISTSRKHVLRGIHGDGHTTKLISCLYGEIYFVVINNDPDSNQYKQWQSFHLSGANRQQVLVPPKFGNGHLVMSDHAVFSYKLDAYYDIKSQFTIKWNDYDTHNIWWPIKNPITSLRDS
;
A
#
# COMPACT_ATOMS: atom_id res chain seq x y z
N MET A 1 0.14 16.81 -9.80
CA MET A 1 -0.30 15.59 -9.10
C MET A 1 -1.49 14.99 -9.84
N ASN A 2 -1.61 13.67 -9.91
CA ASN A 2 -2.77 12.99 -10.49
C ASN A 2 -3.35 12.06 -9.43
N VAL A 3 -4.63 12.22 -9.10
CA VAL A 3 -5.35 11.38 -8.12
C VAL A 3 -6.52 10.73 -8.84
N LYS A 4 -6.57 9.39 -8.78
CA LYS A 4 -7.61 8.58 -9.43
C LYS A 4 -8.40 7.80 -8.38
N LEU A 5 -9.71 7.77 -8.55
CA LEU A 5 -10.56 6.80 -7.87
C LEU A 5 -10.22 5.39 -8.35
N THR A 6 -10.33 4.42 -7.47
CA THR A 6 -10.14 3.00 -7.77
C THR A 6 -11.47 2.26 -7.75
N GLU A 7 -11.46 0.96 -7.99
CA GLU A 7 -12.66 0.12 -7.89
C GLU A 7 -13.14 -0.03 -6.44
N LEU A 8 -12.22 0.11 -5.48
CA LEU A 8 -12.54 0.06 -4.04
C LEU A 8 -12.85 1.47 -3.53
N ALA A 9 -14.04 1.67 -3.01
CA ALA A 9 -14.48 2.96 -2.47
C ALA A 9 -13.54 3.45 -1.35
N GLY A 10 -13.08 4.70 -1.47
CA GLY A 10 -12.15 5.32 -0.51
C GLY A 10 -10.67 5.04 -0.77
N VAL A 11 -10.33 4.03 -1.57
CA VAL A 11 -8.94 3.78 -2.00
C VAL A 11 -8.59 4.68 -3.17
N LEU A 12 -7.48 5.41 -3.08
CA LEU A 12 -7.02 6.33 -4.12
C LEU A 12 -5.68 5.89 -4.70
N LEU A 13 -5.54 5.97 -6.03
CA LEU A 13 -4.26 5.83 -6.71
C LEU A 13 -3.70 7.22 -7.02
N ILE A 14 -2.53 7.54 -6.48
CA ILE A 14 -1.92 8.85 -6.54
C ILE A 14 -0.60 8.77 -7.30
N THR A 15 -0.37 9.70 -8.23
CA THR A 15 0.93 9.89 -8.87
C THR A 15 1.44 11.29 -8.53
N PRO A 16 2.44 11.41 -7.63
CA PRO A 16 3.06 12.70 -7.30
C PRO A 16 3.73 13.31 -8.55
N PRO A 17 3.76 14.63 -8.67
CA PRO A 17 4.46 15.27 -9.77
C PRO A 17 5.97 15.13 -9.60
N VAL A 18 6.71 15.06 -10.69
CA VAL A 18 8.15 15.33 -10.70
C VAL A 18 8.33 16.82 -10.41
N THR A 19 9.07 17.13 -9.35
CA THR A 19 9.32 18.50 -8.96
C THR A 19 10.44 19.11 -9.80
N PHE A 20 11.45 18.31 -10.11
CA PHE A 20 12.60 18.72 -10.89
C PHE A 20 13.24 17.52 -11.60
N GLU A 21 13.72 17.73 -12.84
CA GLU A 21 14.44 16.73 -13.64
C GLU A 21 15.59 17.38 -14.39
N ASP A 22 16.80 16.81 -14.30
CA ASP A 22 17.96 17.19 -15.09
C ASP A 22 18.86 15.97 -15.37
N PHE A 23 20.09 16.21 -15.88
CA PHE A 23 21.03 15.14 -16.21
C PHE A 23 21.47 14.27 -15.02
N ARG A 24 21.18 14.66 -13.78
CA ARG A 24 21.45 13.90 -12.55
C ARG A 24 20.28 12.96 -12.19
N GLY A 25 19.10 13.15 -12.81
CA GLY A 25 17.88 12.39 -12.51
C GLY A 25 16.73 13.28 -12.06
N THR A 26 15.83 12.69 -11.24
CA THR A 26 14.59 13.34 -10.82
C THR A 26 14.56 13.63 -9.33
N ASN A 27 13.94 14.74 -8.95
CA ASN A 27 13.51 15.04 -7.59
C ASN A 27 11.98 15.02 -7.56
N THR A 28 11.42 14.26 -6.62
CA THR A 28 9.96 14.14 -6.45
C THR A 28 9.61 14.40 -4.99
N GLU A 29 8.66 15.29 -4.76
CA GLU A 29 8.06 15.41 -3.43
C GLU A 29 7.14 14.21 -3.20
N ASN A 30 7.61 13.24 -2.41
CA ASN A 30 6.86 12.03 -2.13
C ASN A 30 5.60 12.30 -1.29
N TRP A 31 5.59 13.39 -0.54
CA TRP A 31 4.42 13.94 0.13
C TRP A 31 4.58 15.43 0.38
N ASN A 32 3.50 16.17 0.22
CA ASN A 32 3.43 17.61 0.50
C ASN A 32 2.01 17.94 0.97
N ARG A 33 1.87 18.39 2.22
CA ARG A 33 0.55 18.64 2.84
C ARG A 33 -0.35 19.51 1.97
N ILE A 34 0.12 20.67 1.52
CA ILE A 34 -0.69 21.61 0.74
C ILE A 34 -1.21 20.96 -0.54
N LYS A 35 -0.33 20.27 -1.29
CA LYS A 35 -0.70 19.63 -2.55
C LYS A 35 -1.69 18.47 -2.36
N TYR A 36 -1.64 17.75 -1.24
CA TYR A 36 -2.56 16.65 -0.97
C TYR A 36 -3.90 17.13 -0.43
N GLU A 37 -3.91 18.21 0.36
CA GLU A 37 -5.13 18.87 0.83
C GLU A 37 -5.99 19.41 -0.30
N ASP A 38 -5.39 19.88 -1.41
CA ASP A 38 -6.10 20.29 -2.63
C ASP A 38 -6.94 19.16 -3.25
N TYR A 39 -6.64 17.89 -2.92
CA TYR A 39 -7.37 16.70 -3.36
C TYR A 39 -8.18 16.03 -2.24
N GLY A 40 -8.41 16.73 -1.13
CA GLY A 40 -9.21 16.24 -0.02
C GLY A 40 -8.49 15.26 0.91
N ILE A 41 -7.15 15.16 0.84
CA ILE A 41 -6.35 14.29 1.69
C ILE A 41 -5.78 15.12 2.84
N HIS A 42 -6.49 15.12 3.97
CA HIS A 42 -6.22 15.97 5.15
C HIS A 42 -5.61 15.21 6.33
N ASN A 43 -5.07 13.99 6.10
CA ASN A 43 -4.57 13.15 7.18
C ASN A 43 -3.34 13.75 7.87
N ASP A 44 -3.32 13.69 9.19
CA ASP A 44 -2.15 14.03 10.01
C ASP A 44 -1.25 12.80 10.16
N TRP A 45 -0.20 12.75 9.34
CA TRP A 45 0.74 11.64 9.34
C TRP A 45 1.66 11.72 10.57
N VAL A 46 1.54 10.77 11.47
CA VAL A 46 2.30 10.72 12.75
C VAL A 46 3.40 9.66 12.75
N LEU A 47 3.40 8.76 11.77
CA LEU A 47 4.41 7.72 11.63
C LEU A 47 4.79 7.57 10.15
N ASP A 48 6.09 7.49 9.88
CA ASP A 48 6.65 7.21 8.57
C ASP A 48 7.66 6.06 8.72
N SER A 49 7.49 5.01 7.95
CA SER A 49 8.27 3.80 8.08
C SER A 49 8.64 3.21 6.73
N ILE A 50 9.79 2.57 6.68
CA ILE A 50 10.24 1.84 5.50
C ILE A 50 10.58 0.40 5.86
N SER A 51 10.39 -0.50 4.91
CA SER A 51 10.92 -1.87 4.98
C SER A 51 11.64 -2.22 3.70
N THR A 52 12.78 -2.89 3.85
CA THR A 52 13.54 -3.45 2.72
C THR A 52 13.33 -4.95 2.66
N SER A 53 13.06 -5.45 1.48
CA SER A 53 12.83 -6.88 1.27
C SER A 53 13.43 -7.36 -0.05
N ARG A 54 13.87 -8.63 -0.05
CA ARG A 54 14.37 -9.29 -1.25
C ARG A 54 13.22 -9.88 -2.07
N LYS A 55 13.54 -10.26 -3.30
CA LYS A 55 12.61 -10.89 -4.24
C LYS A 55 11.80 -12.03 -3.61
N HIS A 56 10.53 -12.12 -4.00
CA HIS A 56 9.57 -13.12 -3.56
C HIS A 56 9.17 -13.07 -2.07
N VAL A 57 9.64 -12.07 -1.32
CA VAL A 57 9.09 -11.80 0.03
C VAL A 57 7.68 -11.24 -0.10
N LEU A 58 6.74 -11.85 0.60
CA LEU A 58 5.38 -11.37 0.80
C LEU A 58 5.19 -10.94 2.25
N ARG A 59 4.68 -9.73 2.46
CA ARG A 59 4.27 -9.22 3.77
C ARG A 59 2.79 -8.84 3.72
N GLY A 60 2.02 -9.33 4.67
CA GLY A 60 0.60 -9.06 4.77
C GLY A 60 -0.24 -10.33 4.65
N ILE A 61 -1.53 -10.20 4.68
CA ILE A 61 -2.32 -8.96 4.58
C ILE A 61 -2.67 -8.48 5.99
N HIS A 62 -2.37 -7.23 6.27
CA HIS A 62 -2.61 -6.64 7.58
C HIS A 62 -3.42 -5.35 7.48
N GLY A 63 -4.23 -5.09 8.49
CA GLY A 63 -5.00 -3.87 8.61
C GLY A 63 -5.52 -3.68 10.02
N ASP A 64 -6.15 -2.55 10.24
CA ASP A 64 -6.87 -2.22 11.48
C ASP A 64 -8.10 -1.37 11.18
N GLY A 65 -8.88 -1.06 12.21
CA GLY A 65 -10.15 -0.37 12.07
C GLY A 65 -10.06 1.16 12.05
N HIS A 66 -8.88 1.77 12.20
CA HIS A 66 -8.77 3.22 12.43
C HIS A 66 -7.65 3.93 11.68
N THR A 67 -6.68 3.20 11.13
CA THR A 67 -5.51 3.80 10.50
C THR A 67 -5.68 3.98 9.00
N THR A 68 -5.49 5.21 8.51
CA THR A 68 -5.28 5.50 7.09
C THR A 68 -3.80 5.34 6.77
N LYS A 69 -3.50 4.80 5.61
CA LYS A 69 -2.13 4.54 5.16
C LYS A 69 -1.88 5.18 3.80
N LEU A 70 -0.74 5.85 3.64
CA LEU A 70 -0.23 6.28 2.34
C LEU A 70 0.98 5.42 2.00
N ILE A 71 0.82 4.58 0.99
CA ILE A 71 1.77 3.53 0.61
C ILE A 71 2.52 3.93 -0.66
N SER A 72 3.83 3.68 -0.69
CA SER A 72 4.66 3.81 -1.89
C SER A 72 5.76 2.75 -1.96
N CYS A 73 6.25 2.49 -3.19
CA CYS A 73 7.47 1.75 -3.43
C CYS A 73 8.56 2.74 -3.85
N LEU A 74 9.56 2.97 -2.99
CA LEU A 74 10.61 3.96 -3.24
C LEU A 74 11.71 3.43 -4.16
N TYR A 75 11.92 2.11 -4.16
CA TYR A 75 12.89 1.42 -5.00
C TYR A 75 12.41 0.02 -5.33
N GLY A 76 12.73 -0.46 -6.53
CA GLY A 76 12.30 -1.76 -7.01
C GLY A 76 10.84 -1.79 -7.43
N GLU A 77 10.24 -2.97 -7.38
CA GLU A 77 8.87 -3.23 -7.86
C GLU A 77 8.15 -4.17 -6.90
N ILE A 78 6.89 -3.85 -6.62
CA ILE A 78 6.01 -4.66 -5.80
C ILE A 78 4.65 -4.87 -6.48
N TYR A 79 4.10 -6.06 -6.30
CA TYR A 79 2.69 -6.35 -6.50
C TYR A 79 1.98 -6.07 -5.17
N PHE A 80 1.17 -5.02 -5.14
CA PHE A 80 0.51 -4.52 -3.93
C PHE A 80 -0.98 -4.84 -3.99
N VAL A 81 -1.52 -5.40 -2.92
CA VAL A 81 -2.93 -5.79 -2.80
C VAL A 81 -3.59 -5.01 -1.68
N VAL A 82 -4.79 -4.51 -1.94
CA VAL A 82 -5.70 -3.91 -0.96
C VAL A 82 -7.00 -4.70 -0.95
N ILE A 83 -7.52 -5.03 0.22
CA ILE A 83 -8.79 -5.73 0.41
C ILE A 83 -9.68 -4.99 1.40
N ASN A 84 -10.95 -4.84 1.07
CA ASN A 84 -11.95 -4.30 1.99
C ASN A 84 -12.34 -5.35 3.02
N ASN A 85 -12.04 -5.09 4.30
CA ASN A 85 -12.38 -5.95 5.43
C ASN A 85 -13.47 -5.33 6.34
N ASP A 86 -14.20 -4.32 5.85
CA ASP A 86 -15.35 -3.75 6.55
C ASP A 86 -16.61 -4.58 6.31
N PRO A 87 -17.11 -5.31 7.33
CA PRO A 87 -18.28 -6.18 7.16
C PRO A 87 -19.58 -5.40 6.86
N ASP A 88 -19.61 -4.10 7.14
CA ASP A 88 -20.76 -3.23 6.87
C ASP A 88 -20.74 -2.65 5.46
N SER A 89 -19.65 -2.86 4.71
CA SER A 89 -19.48 -2.38 3.34
C SER A 89 -20.13 -3.34 2.32
N ASN A 90 -20.78 -2.77 1.29
CA ASN A 90 -21.25 -3.53 0.13
C ASN A 90 -20.11 -4.10 -0.73
N GLN A 91 -18.87 -3.66 -0.48
CA GLN A 91 -17.64 -4.17 -1.11
C GLN A 91 -16.83 -5.08 -0.15
N TYR A 92 -17.44 -5.58 0.92
CA TYR A 92 -16.77 -6.50 1.84
C TYR A 92 -16.13 -7.68 1.10
N LYS A 93 -14.87 -7.95 1.40
CA LYS A 93 -14.01 -8.97 0.74
C LYS A 93 -13.63 -8.69 -0.73
N GLN A 94 -14.06 -7.61 -1.31
CA GLN A 94 -13.53 -7.19 -2.61
C GLN A 94 -12.10 -6.70 -2.45
N TRP A 95 -11.27 -7.00 -3.44
CA TRP A 95 -9.86 -6.62 -3.45
C TRP A 95 -9.42 -6.09 -4.81
N GLN A 96 -8.37 -5.31 -4.80
CA GLN A 96 -7.73 -4.79 -6.00
C GLN A 96 -6.21 -4.84 -5.85
N SER A 97 -5.51 -5.08 -6.95
CA SER A 97 -4.06 -5.04 -6.99
C SER A 97 -3.53 -3.83 -7.73
N PHE A 98 -2.32 -3.43 -7.35
CA PHE A 98 -1.58 -2.31 -7.93
C PHE A 98 -0.14 -2.73 -8.18
N HIS A 99 0.44 -2.28 -9.29
CA HIS A 99 1.87 -2.39 -9.53
C HIS A 99 2.53 -1.07 -9.09
N LEU A 100 3.27 -1.11 -7.99
CA LEU A 100 3.99 0.04 -7.46
C LEU A 100 5.49 -0.14 -7.66
N SER A 101 6.17 0.93 -8.07
CA SER A 101 7.63 0.90 -8.29
C SER A 101 8.26 2.26 -8.06
N GLY A 102 9.58 2.27 -7.79
CA GLY A 102 10.36 3.50 -7.77
C GLY A 102 10.32 4.26 -9.10
N ALA A 103 10.11 3.56 -10.21
CA ALA A 103 10.02 4.17 -11.53
C ALA A 103 8.68 4.87 -11.78
N ASN A 104 7.54 4.21 -11.45
CA ASN A 104 6.22 4.81 -11.68
C ASN A 104 5.81 5.80 -10.58
N ARG A 105 6.45 5.75 -9.40
CA ARG A 105 6.24 6.62 -8.24
C ARG A 105 4.78 6.68 -7.76
N GLN A 106 3.98 5.71 -8.14
CA GLN A 106 2.59 5.65 -7.73
C GLN A 106 2.48 5.33 -6.23
N GLN A 107 1.46 5.90 -5.64
CA GLN A 107 1.10 5.68 -4.24
C GLN A 107 -0.34 5.21 -4.15
N VAL A 108 -0.66 4.50 -3.08
CA VAL A 108 -2.03 4.10 -2.76
C VAL A 108 -2.41 4.64 -1.39
N LEU A 109 -3.48 5.42 -1.33
CA LEU A 109 -4.14 5.77 -0.07
C LEU A 109 -5.10 4.66 0.29
N VAL A 110 -4.89 4.05 1.46
CA VAL A 110 -5.69 2.93 1.97
C VAL A 110 -6.43 3.40 3.23
N PRO A 111 -7.76 3.45 3.21
CA PRO A 111 -8.54 3.90 4.38
C PRO A 111 -8.55 2.86 5.51
N PRO A 112 -9.06 3.24 6.72
CA PRO A 112 -9.31 2.29 7.82
C PRO A 112 -10.19 1.12 7.39
N LYS A 113 -10.09 0.00 8.12
CA LYS A 113 -10.80 -1.27 7.87
C LYS A 113 -10.38 -2.02 6.60
N PHE A 114 -9.43 -1.48 5.83
CA PHE A 114 -8.84 -2.20 4.70
C PHE A 114 -7.56 -2.92 5.13
N GLY A 115 -7.39 -4.15 4.62
CA GLY A 115 -6.15 -4.89 4.69
C GLY A 115 -5.27 -4.60 3.48
N ASN A 116 -3.96 -4.65 3.68
CA ASN A 116 -3.01 -4.55 2.58
C ASN A 116 -1.84 -5.52 2.74
N GLY A 117 -1.30 -5.93 1.60
CA GLY A 117 -0.10 -6.76 1.52
C GLY A 117 0.68 -6.49 0.24
N HIS A 118 1.94 -6.87 0.22
CA HIS A 118 2.76 -6.72 -0.98
C HIS A 118 3.70 -7.90 -1.19
N LEU A 119 3.94 -8.20 -2.46
CA LEU A 119 4.90 -9.18 -2.93
C LEU A 119 6.02 -8.45 -3.69
N VAL A 120 7.28 -8.70 -3.34
CA VAL A 120 8.44 -8.11 -4.02
C VAL A 120 8.70 -8.82 -5.34
N MET A 121 8.69 -8.07 -6.44
CA MET A 121 8.86 -8.58 -7.81
C MET A 121 10.28 -8.39 -8.35
N SER A 122 10.97 -7.31 -7.96
CA SER A 122 12.37 -7.04 -8.26
C SER A 122 13.33 -7.76 -7.31
N ASP A 123 14.63 -7.72 -7.55
CA ASP A 123 15.62 -8.37 -6.67
C ASP A 123 15.56 -7.84 -5.24
N HIS A 124 15.31 -6.52 -5.10
CA HIS A 124 15.06 -5.85 -3.82
C HIS A 124 13.99 -4.77 -4.04
N ALA A 125 13.24 -4.48 -2.98
CA ALA A 125 12.32 -3.35 -2.96
C ALA A 125 12.38 -2.62 -1.61
N VAL A 126 12.17 -1.30 -1.67
CA VAL A 126 11.99 -0.43 -0.50
C VAL A 126 10.53 0.01 -0.48
N PHE A 127 9.78 -0.56 0.46
CA PHE A 127 8.38 -0.24 0.71
C PHE A 127 8.29 0.84 1.79
N SER A 128 7.54 1.90 1.51
CA SER A 128 7.33 3.01 2.43
C SER A 128 5.85 3.18 2.73
N TYR A 129 5.55 3.52 3.98
CA TYR A 129 4.19 3.79 4.41
C TYR A 129 4.13 4.87 5.49
N LYS A 130 3.25 5.84 5.28
CA LYS A 130 2.86 6.84 6.29
C LYS A 130 1.54 6.40 6.91
N LEU A 131 1.42 6.61 8.21
CA LEU A 131 0.24 6.30 9.00
C LEU A 131 -0.24 7.54 9.74
N ASP A 132 -1.55 7.74 9.82
CA ASP A 132 -2.18 8.79 10.62
C ASP A 132 -2.49 8.36 12.07
N ALA A 133 -2.03 7.17 12.45
CA ALA A 133 -2.06 6.65 13.82
C ALA A 133 -0.76 5.92 14.15
N TYR A 134 -0.43 5.83 15.43
CA TYR A 134 0.70 5.01 15.87
C TYR A 134 0.37 3.53 15.73
N TYR A 135 1.40 2.75 15.34
CA TYR A 135 1.25 1.32 15.17
C TYR A 135 0.94 0.62 16.50
N ASP A 136 -0.17 -0.12 16.54
CA ASP A 136 -0.54 -1.00 17.63
C ASP A 136 -0.82 -2.41 17.12
N ILE A 137 0.04 -3.35 17.48
CA ILE A 137 -0.07 -4.75 17.04
C ILE A 137 -1.37 -5.42 17.56
N LYS A 138 -1.93 -4.95 18.68
CA LYS A 138 -3.15 -5.53 19.26
C LYS A 138 -4.42 -5.16 18.48
N SER A 139 -4.39 -4.04 17.77
CA SER A 139 -5.52 -3.58 16.94
C SER A 139 -5.50 -4.20 15.53
N GLN A 140 -4.39 -4.85 15.16
CA GLN A 140 -4.22 -5.40 13.81
C GLN A 140 -5.01 -6.69 13.60
N PHE A 141 -5.76 -6.75 12.50
CA PHE A 141 -6.21 -8.02 11.94
C PHE A 141 -5.20 -8.55 10.90
N THR A 142 -5.25 -9.85 10.68
CA THR A 142 -4.46 -10.53 9.64
C THR A 142 -5.39 -11.37 8.79
N ILE A 143 -5.28 -11.23 7.47
CA ILE A 143 -5.95 -12.08 6.49
C ILE A 143 -4.87 -12.95 5.83
N LYS A 144 -5.09 -14.25 5.74
CA LYS A 144 -4.15 -15.15 5.09
C LYS A 144 -4.05 -14.82 3.60
N TRP A 145 -2.84 -14.63 3.11
CA TRP A 145 -2.58 -14.31 1.70
C TRP A 145 -3.06 -15.40 0.73
N ASN A 146 -3.11 -16.66 1.18
CA ASN A 146 -3.50 -17.85 0.42
C ASN A 146 -4.89 -18.40 0.78
N ASP A 147 -5.74 -17.58 1.37
CA ASP A 147 -7.15 -17.92 1.63
C ASP A 147 -7.95 -17.79 0.33
N TYR A 148 -7.86 -18.81 -0.51
CA TYR A 148 -8.54 -18.85 -1.80
C TYR A 148 -10.05 -19.09 -1.68
N ASP A 149 -10.51 -19.70 -0.59
CA ASP A 149 -11.93 -20.04 -0.39
C ASP A 149 -12.74 -18.79 0.00
N THR A 150 -12.13 -17.87 0.73
CA THR A 150 -12.83 -16.69 1.28
C THR A 150 -12.60 -15.43 0.46
N HIS A 151 -11.39 -15.19 -0.03
CA HIS A 151 -11.00 -13.93 -0.65
C HIS A 151 -10.54 -14.09 -2.10
N ASN A 152 -10.06 -15.28 -2.48
CA ASN A 152 -9.58 -15.61 -3.84
C ASN A 152 -8.61 -14.56 -4.42
N ILE A 153 -7.70 -14.06 -3.59
CA ILE A 153 -6.70 -13.07 -4.02
C ILE A 153 -5.68 -13.78 -4.93
N TRP A 154 -5.50 -13.23 -6.12
CA TRP A 154 -4.48 -13.73 -7.02
C TRP A 154 -3.12 -13.12 -6.71
N TRP A 155 -2.09 -13.96 -6.64
CA TRP A 155 -0.69 -13.57 -6.49
C TRP A 155 0.15 -14.11 -7.65
N PRO A 156 1.14 -13.33 -8.14
CA PRO A 156 1.98 -13.74 -9.28
C PRO A 156 2.82 -15.00 -9.06
N ILE A 157 3.01 -15.42 -7.81
CA ILE A 157 3.78 -16.62 -7.44
C ILE A 157 3.02 -17.46 -6.42
N LYS A 158 3.29 -18.79 -6.43
CA LYS A 158 2.62 -19.75 -5.55
C LYS A 158 3.29 -19.94 -4.19
N ASN A 159 4.60 -19.74 -4.12
CA ASN A 159 5.41 -20.01 -2.93
C ASN A 159 6.22 -18.76 -2.53
N PRO A 160 5.60 -17.73 -1.96
CA PRO A 160 6.31 -16.56 -1.47
C PRO A 160 7.12 -16.89 -0.20
N ILE A 161 8.09 -16.04 0.11
CA ILE A 161 8.79 -16.06 1.37
C ILE A 161 7.98 -15.21 2.37
N THR A 162 7.44 -15.85 3.40
CA THR A 162 6.61 -15.20 4.42
C THR A 162 7.27 -15.25 5.80
N SER A 163 6.81 -14.40 6.70
CA SER A 163 7.09 -14.51 8.14
C SER A 163 6.19 -15.59 8.77
N LEU A 164 6.50 -15.97 10.02
CA LEU A 164 5.62 -16.87 10.79
C LEU A 164 4.22 -16.30 11.02
N ARG A 165 4.10 -14.96 11.05
CA ARG A 165 2.79 -14.30 11.17
C ARG A 165 1.95 -14.45 9.89
N ASP A 166 2.60 -14.50 8.74
CA ASP A 166 1.97 -14.45 7.42
C ASP A 166 1.86 -15.83 6.75
N SER A 167 2.30 -16.90 7.45
CA SER A 167 2.27 -18.29 6.96
C SER A 167 0.89 -18.92 7.09
#